data_a9df6e707dfc7663695407ec099f5cc7
#
_entry.id   a9df6e707dfc7663695407ec099f5cc7
#
_cell.length_a   1.000
_cell.length_b   1.000
_cell.length_c   1.000
_cell.angle_alpha   90.00
_cell.angle_beta   90.00
_cell.angle_gamma   90.00
#
_symmetry.space_group_name_H-M   'P 1'
#
loop_
_entity.id
_entity.type
_entity.pdbx_description
1 polymer ?
#
loop_
_entity_poly.entity_id
_entity_poly.type
_entity_poly.pdbx_seq_one_letter_code
_entity_poly.pdbx_strand_id
1 'polypeptide(L)'
;MAFSAPGLSAGDLLGRPWVAGFVFTRCGGPCPLLSTNMAGLQRRLPDAVRLVSFTVDPDFDTAEVLARYAERHGAQAGRWFFARLEPRPLFELVNAGFKLPVYIDPKAEPASRSIHSTKLVLVDAEGRVRGYYDGLAPAGLDELVRDAKRLLEKNNV
;
A
#
# COMPACT_ATOMS: atom_id res chain seq x y z
N MET A 1 -7.28 12.39 -4.43
CA MET A 1 -6.31 11.83 -3.47
C MET A 1 -4.97 12.50 -3.68
N ALA A 2 -4.35 13.01 -2.62
CA ALA A 2 -3.07 13.71 -2.70
C ALA A 2 -2.14 13.20 -1.59
N PHE A 3 -0.88 12.94 -1.92
CA PHE A 3 0.20 12.70 -0.98
C PHE A 3 1.55 13.00 -1.65
N SER A 4 2.56 13.24 -0.83
CA SER A 4 3.94 13.38 -1.28
C SER A 4 4.87 12.71 -0.26
N ALA A 5 5.66 11.77 -0.74
CA ALA A 5 6.71 11.08 0.01
C ALA A 5 8.05 11.26 -0.73
N PRO A 6 9.20 11.08 -0.05
CA PRO A 6 10.47 11.10 -0.74
C PRO A 6 10.50 10.09 -1.91
N GLY A 7 10.69 10.57 -3.12
CA GLY A 7 10.76 9.74 -4.33
C GLY A 7 9.43 9.25 -4.90
N LEU A 8 8.28 9.63 -4.31
CA LEU A 8 6.97 9.23 -4.83
C LEU A 8 5.88 10.21 -4.41
N SER A 9 5.10 10.67 -5.37
CA SER A 9 3.89 11.47 -5.11
C SER A 9 2.67 10.83 -5.76
N ALA A 10 1.49 11.29 -5.37
CA ALA A 10 0.25 10.85 -6.00
C ALA A 10 0.23 11.13 -7.52
N GLY A 11 0.87 12.23 -7.94
CA GLY A 11 1.00 12.57 -9.36
C GLY A 11 1.79 11.55 -10.17
N ASP A 12 2.79 10.93 -9.57
CA ASP A 12 3.61 9.89 -10.24
C ASP A 12 2.83 8.60 -10.52
N LEU A 13 1.72 8.40 -9.83
CA LEU A 13 0.86 7.22 -9.97
C LEU A 13 -0.29 7.44 -10.95
N LEU A 14 -0.54 8.67 -11.38
CA LEU A 14 -1.59 8.95 -12.36
C LEU A 14 -1.29 8.27 -13.71
N GLY A 15 -2.35 7.92 -14.41
CA GLY A 15 -2.27 7.26 -15.72
C GLY A 15 -2.15 5.73 -15.64
N ARG A 16 -2.00 5.16 -14.44
CA ARG A 16 -1.92 3.69 -14.24
C ARG A 16 -2.66 3.28 -12.99
N PRO A 17 -3.35 2.13 -12.99
CA PRO A 17 -3.89 1.56 -11.75
C PRO A 17 -2.76 1.19 -10.78
N TRP A 18 -3.07 1.24 -9.50
CA TRP A 18 -2.12 0.85 -8.47
C TRP A 18 -2.82 0.29 -7.23
N VAL A 19 -2.08 -0.45 -6.44
CA VAL A 19 -2.56 -1.09 -5.21
C VAL A 19 -1.83 -0.47 -4.03
N ALA A 20 -2.60 0.01 -3.07
CA ALA A 20 -2.07 0.50 -1.79
C ALA A 20 -2.16 -0.59 -0.72
N GLY A 21 -1.11 -0.74 0.05
CA GLY A 21 -1.07 -1.55 1.27
C GLY A 21 -0.35 -0.80 2.38
N PHE A 22 -0.40 -1.35 3.59
CA PHE A 22 0.23 -0.75 4.77
C PHE A 22 1.21 -1.73 5.38
N VAL A 23 2.30 -1.20 5.94
CA VAL A 23 3.39 -1.99 6.50
C VAL A 23 4.00 -1.28 7.70
N PHE A 24 4.47 -2.04 8.67
CA PHE A 24 5.53 -1.56 9.54
C PHE A 24 6.53 -2.69 9.81
N THR A 25 7.82 -2.38 9.68
CA THR A 25 8.85 -3.42 9.53
C THR A 25 9.13 -4.22 10.79
N ARG A 26 8.80 -3.68 11.98
CA ARG A 26 8.95 -4.37 13.27
C ARG A 26 7.65 -5.01 13.77
N CYS A 27 6.66 -5.19 12.89
CA CYS A 27 5.44 -5.91 13.23
C CYS A 27 5.72 -7.42 13.39
N GLY A 28 5.37 -7.96 14.53
CA GLY A 28 5.42 -9.40 14.79
C GLY A 28 4.15 -10.16 14.39
N GLY A 29 3.16 -9.47 13.82
CA GLY A 29 1.84 -10.00 13.48
C GLY A 29 1.64 -10.22 11.98
N PRO A 30 0.57 -9.67 11.38
CA PRO A 30 0.17 -9.96 9.99
C PRO A 30 1.01 -9.28 8.91
N CYS A 31 1.86 -8.29 9.23
CA CYS A 31 2.59 -7.52 8.23
C CYS A 31 3.55 -8.34 7.36
N PRO A 32 4.31 -9.32 7.89
CA PRO A 32 5.15 -10.17 7.04
C PRO A 32 4.34 -10.95 6.01
N LEU A 33 3.17 -11.47 6.38
CA LEU A 33 2.28 -12.17 5.45
C LEU A 33 1.70 -11.21 4.42
N LEU A 34 1.28 -10.03 4.82
CA LEU A 34 0.77 -9.02 3.91
C LEU A 34 1.83 -8.61 2.87
N SER A 35 3.08 -8.42 3.28
CA SER A 35 4.18 -8.11 2.38
C SER A 35 4.54 -9.28 1.46
N THR A 36 4.48 -10.51 1.96
CA THR A 36 4.64 -11.71 1.12
C THR A 36 3.53 -11.80 0.06
N ASN A 37 2.30 -11.48 0.43
CA ASN A 37 1.17 -11.44 -0.50
C ASN A 37 1.31 -10.30 -1.52
N MET A 38 1.83 -9.14 -1.11
CA MET A 38 2.17 -8.06 -2.04
C MET A 38 3.25 -8.50 -3.05
N ALA A 39 4.26 -9.22 -2.62
CA ALA A 39 5.25 -9.81 -3.53
C ALA A 39 4.61 -10.78 -4.53
N GLY A 40 3.65 -11.58 -4.07
CA GLY A 40 2.84 -12.45 -4.93
C GLY A 40 2.01 -11.67 -5.95
N LEU A 41 1.38 -10.58 -5.53
CA LEU A 41 0.65 -9.68 -6.43
C LEU A 41 1.56 -9.04 -7.47
N GLN A 42 2.77 -8.65 -7.12
CA GLN A 42 3.75 -8.12 -8.06
C GLN A 42 4.01 -9.09 -9.24
N ARG A 43 4.03 -10.40 -8.96
CA ARG A 43 4.21 -11.42 -9.99
C ARG A 43 2.93 -11.70 -10.80
N ARG A 44 1.77 -11.57 -10.18
CA ARG A 44 0.47 -11.92 -10.80
C ARG A 44 -0.16 -10.77 -11.58
N LEU A 45 0.08 -9.54 -11.15
CA LEU A 45 -0.48 -8.36 -11.80
C LEU A 45 0.31 -7.98 -13.06
N PRO A 46 -0.34 -7.44 -14.09
CA PRO A 46 0.34 -6.86 -15.24
C PRO A 46 1.34 -5.76 -14.81
N ASP A 47 2.42 -5.60 -15.57
CA ASP A 47 3.48 -4.63 -15.27
C ASP A 47 2.99 -3.17 -15.23
N ALA A 48 1.88 -2.88 -15.88
CA ALA A 48 1.24 -1.58 -15.83
C ALA A 48 0.65 -1.22 -14.46
N VAL A 49 0.38 -2.22 -13.60
CA VAL A 49 -0.15 -1.99 -12.25
C VAL A 49 1.00 -1.82 -11.27
N ARG A 50 1.01 -0.69 -10.57
CA ARG A 50 2.01 -0.38 -9.53
C ARG A 50 1.53 -0.81 -8.16
N LEU A 51 2.48 -0.98 -7.25
CA LEU A 51 2.22 -1.32 -5.86
C LEU A 51 2.86 -0.26 -4.96
N VAL A 52 2.16 0.13 -3.90
CA VAL A 52 2.69 1.07 -2.90
C VAL A 52 2.39 0.55 -1.51
N SER A 53 3.43 0.34 -0.72
CA SER A 53 3.30 0.03 0.70
C SER A 53 3.63 1.28 1.51
N PHE A 54 2.66 1.78 2.27
CA PHE A 54 2.83 2.94 3.14
C PHE A 54 3.23 2.46 4.54
N THR A 55 4.37 2.95 5.06
CA THR A 55 4.68 2.64 6.45
C THR A 55 3.75 3.37 7.40
N VAL A 56 3.29 2.67 8.42
CA VAL A 56 2.50 3.22 9.52
C VAL A 56 3.34 3.50 10.77
N ASP A 57 4.65 3.31 10.69
CA ASP A 57 5.63 3.53 11.76
C ASP A 57 6.81 4.38 11.24
N PRO A 58 6.55 5.61 10.78
CA PRO A 58 7.56 6.40 10.07
C PRO A 58 8.77 6.79 10.91
N ASP A 59 8.64 6.81 12.24
CA ASP A 59 9.76 7.13 13.12
C ASP A 59 10.82 6.02 13.16
N PHE A 60 10.39 4.77 13.12
CA PHE A 60 11.29 3.61 13.06
C PHE A 60 11.66 3.26 11.61
N ASP A 61 10.70 3.26 10.72
CA ASP A 61 10.87 2.87 9.32
C ASP A 61 11.46 4.02 8.51
N THR A 62 12.75 4.26 8.68
CA THR A 62 13.53 5.20 7.88
C THR A 62 13.63 4.72 6.43
N ALA A 63 14.09 5.59 5.53
CA ALA A 63 14.30 5.23 4.12
C ALA A 63 15.24 4.00 3.98
N GLU A 64 16.28 3.91 4.82
CA GLU A 64 17.21 2.76 4.81
C GLU A 64 16.57 1.48 5.30
N VAL A 65 15.76 1.55 6.36
CA VAL A 65 15.02 0.40 6.91
C VAL A 65 14.03 -0.12 5.87
N LEU A 66 13.28 0.77 5.24
CA LEU A 66 12.34 0.42 4.18
C LEU A 66 13.02 -0.18 2.95
N ALA A 67 14.18 0.35 2.55
CA ALA A 67 14.93 -0.19 1.43
C ALA A 67 15.36 -1.63 1.66
N ARG A 68 15.86 -1.94 2.86
CA ARG A 68 16.23 -3.32 3.24
C ARG A 68 15.03 -4.26 3.31
N TYR A 69 13.91 -3.75 3.80
CA TYR A 69 12.66 -4.51 3.84
C TYR A 69 12.14 -4.81 2.43
N ALA A 70 12.16 -3.81 1.55
CA ALA A 70 11.79 -3.96 0.14
C ALA A 70 12.67 -5.02 -0.56
N GLU A 71 13.96 -4.99 -0.34
CA GLU A 71 14.90 -5.96 -0.90
C GLU A 71 14.59 -7.39 -0.42
N ARG A 72 14.33 -7.58 0.86
CA ARG A 72 13.95 -8.89 1.42
C ARG A 72 12.69 -9.46 0.80
N HIS A 73 11.74 -8.63 0.41
CA HIS A 73 10.49 -9.05 -0.22
C HIS A 73 10.55 -9.07 -1.74
N GLY A 74 11.69 -8.77 -2.34
CA GLY A 74 11.89 -8.83 -3.79
C GLY A 74 11.16 -7.72 -4.55
N ALA A 75 10.99 -6.55 -3.93
CA ALA A 75 10.34 -5.41 -4.58
C ALA A 75 11.16 -4.92 -5.78
N GLN A 76 10.51 -4.82 -6.94
CA GLN A 76 11.12 -4.31 -8.16
C GLN A 76 11.09 -2.79 -8.18
N ALA A 77 12.24 -2.16 -8.45
CA ALA A 77 12.35 -0.73 -8.59
C ALA A 77 11.43 -0.20 -9.70
N GLY A 78 10.75 0.92 -9.42
CA GLY A 78 9.80 1.52 -10.37
C GLY A 78 8.44 0.84 -10.44
N ARG A 79 8.24 -0.27 -9.73
CA ARG A 79 6.98 -1.00 -9.74
C ARG A 79 6.34 -1.16 -8.36
N TRP A 80 7.11 -1.50 -7.35
CA TRP A 80 6.66 -1.58 -5.97
C TRP A 80 7.43 -0.59 -5.12
N PHE A 81 6.73 0.39 -4.59
CA PHE A 81 7.27 1.49 -3.80
C PHE A 81 6.96 1.30 -2.33
N PHE A 82 7.87 1.75 -1.48
CA PHE A 82 7.68 1.84 -0.04
C PHE A 82 7.70 3.32 0.32
N ALA A 83 6.56 3.85 0.73
CA ALA A 83 6.37 5.28 0.97
C ALA A 83 6.36 5.59 2.47
N ARG A 84 7.11 6.63 2.85
CA ARG A 84 7.16 7.16 4.20
C ARG A 84 6.58 8.56 4.20
N LEU A 85 5.44 8.71 4.87
CA LEU A 85 4.80 10.00 5.09
C LEU A 85 4.97 10.43 6.55
N GLU A 86 4.94 11.73 6.80
CA GLU A 86 4.80 12.23 8.16
C GLU A 86 3.45 11.78 8.75
N PRO A 87 3.31 11.67 10.08
CA PRO A 87 2.11 11.11 10.72
C PRO A 87 0.81 11.78 10.30
N ARG A 88 0.78 13.10 10.23
CA ARG A 88 -0.44 13.83 9.88
C ARG A 88 -0.88 13.61 8.42
N PRO A 89 0.00 13.80 7.41
CA PRO A 89 -0.33 13.45 6.03
C PRO A 89 -0.74 11.99 5.84
N LEU A 90 -0.11 11.06 6.55
CA LEU A 90 -0.48 9.65 6.51
C LEU A 90 -1.91 9.43 7.03
N PHE A 91 -2.23 10.02 8.18
CA PHE A 91 -3.57 9.95 8.75
C PHE A 91 -4.62 10.49 7.79
N GLU A 92 -4.37 11.65 7.19
CA GLU A 92 -5.27 12.27 6.21
C GLU A 92 -5.46 11.39 4.98
N LEU A 93 -4.38 10.79 4.47
CA LEU A 93 -4.45 9.87 3.34
C LEU A 93 -5.29 8.63 3.65
N VAL A 94 -5.07 8.01 4.79
CA VAL A 94 -5.80 6.79 5.18
C VAL A 94 -7.26 7.09 5.44
N ASN A 95 -7.55 8.13 6.20
CA ASN A 95 -8.90 8.47 6.61
C ASN A 95 -9.73 9.12 5.49
N ALA A 96 -9.22 10.17 4.87
CA ALA A 96 -9.94 10.93 3.85
C ALA A 96 -9.69 10.42 2.43
N GLY A 97 -8.46 10.00 2.13
CA GLY A 97 -8.09 9.50 0.81
C GLY A 97 -8.59 8.08 0.55
N PHE A 98 -8.19 7.15 1.38
CA PHE A 98 -8.59 5.74 1.25
C PHE A 98 -9.92 5.43 1.94
N LYS A 99 -10.40 6.30 2.80
CA LYS A 99 -11.64 6.11 3.58
C LYS A 99 -11.62 4.82 4.41
N LEU A 100 -10.45 4.51 4.95
CA LEU A 100 -10.26 3.38 5.87
C LEU A 100 -10.42 3.86 7.31
N PRO A 101 -11.01 3.04 8.20
CA PRO A 101 -11.10 3.38 9.61
C PRO A 101 -9.70 3.54 10.20
N VAL A 102 -9.49 4.63 10.94
CA VAL A 102 -8.25 4.87 11.67
C VAL A 102 -8.57 4.84 13.15
N TYR A 103 -7.90 3.94 13.85
CA TYR A 103 -7.96 3.88 15.30
C TYR A 103 -6.56 4.08 15.87
N ILE A 104 -6.42 5.09 16.74
CA ILE A 104 -5.19 5.35 17.48
C ILE A 104 -5.52 5.17 18.96
N ASP A 105 -4.97 4.13 19.58
CA ASP A 105 -5.06 3.95 21.02
C ASP A 105 -4.00 4.83 21.72
N PRO A 106 -4.41 5.91 22.41
CA PRO A 106 -3.46 6.80 23.06
C PRO A 106 -2.73 6.14 24.24
N LYS A 107 -3.23 5.01 24.75
CA LYS A 107 -2.62 4.25 25.84
C LYS A 107 -1.66 3.17 25.37
N ALA A 108 -1.66 2.87 24.06
CA ALA A 108 -0.76 1.87 23.51
C ALA A 108 0.68 2.38 23.46
N GLU A 109 1.63 1.45 23.50
CA GLU A 109 3.04 1.76 23.24
C GLU A 109 3.18 2.43 21.86
N PRO A 110 4.17 3.33 21.68
CA PRO A 110 4.33 4.06 20.42
C PRO A 110 4.33 3.16 19.17
N ALA A 111 4.94 1.98 19.26
CA ALA A 111 4.94 1.00 18.17
C ALA A 111 3.56 0.38 17.87
N SER A 112 2.64 0.45 18.83
CA SER A 112 1.29 -0.11 18.73
C SER A 112 0.23 0.96 18.42
N ARG A 113 0.61 2.23 18.41
CA ARG A 113 -0.29 3.34 18.06
C ARG A 113 -0.51 3.50 16.57
N SER A 114 0.00 2.56 15.80
CA SER A 114 -0.02 2.62 14.36
C SER A 114 -1.40 2.34 13.79
N ILE A 115 -1.64 2.85 12.61
CA ILE A 115 -2.76 2.45 11.78
C ILE A 115 -2.61 0.97 11.47
N HIS A 116 -3.59 0.17 11.86
CA HIS A 116 -3.61 -1.27 11.56
C HIS A 116 -4.67 -1.53 10.50
N SER A 117 -4.23 -1.88 9.30
CA SER A 117 -5.12 -2.33 8.25
C SER A 117 -4.47 -3.45 7.46
N THR A 118 -5.21 -4.56 7.29
CA THR A 118 -4.86 -5.67 6.39
C THR A 118 -5.56 -5.55 5.04
N LYS A 119 -6.30 -4.47 4.83
CA LYS A 119 -6.96 -4.20 3.56
C LYS A 119 -5.97 -3.67 2.53
N LEU A 120 -6.09 -4.19 1.32
CA LEU A 120 -5.48 -3.62 0.13
C LEU A 120 -6.49 -2.76 -0.59
N VAL A 121 -6.04 -1.65 -1.15
CA VAL A 121 -6.91 -0.69 -1.84
C VAL A 121 -6.52 -0.62 -3.30
N LEU A 122 -7.44 -0.90 -4.20
CA LEU A 122 -7.23 -0.74 -5.64
C LEU A 122 -7.63 0.68 -6.03
N VAL A 123 -6.72 1.39 -6.69
CA VAL A 123 -6.88 2.77 -7.15
C VAL A 123 -6.74 2.79 -8.67
N ASP A 124 -7.62 3.53 -9.36
CA ASP A 124 -7.58 3.63 -10.81
C ASP A 124 -6.56 4.68 -11.31
N ALA A 125 -6.43 4.79 -12.63
CA ALA A 125 -5.51 5.70 -13.28
C ALA A 125 -5.78 7.19 -12.99
N GLU A 126 -6.99 7.53 -12.55
CA GLU A 126 -7.39 8.89 -12.18
C GLU A 126 -7.27 9.15 -10.67
N GLY A 127 -6.74 8.20 -9.91
CA GLY A 127 -6.55 8.34 -8.47
C GLY A 127 -7.80 8.11 -7.63
N ARG A 128 -8.79 7.38 -8.15
CA ARG A 128 -10.04 7.07 -7.44
C ARG A 128 -9.98 5.65 -6.87
N VAL A 129 -10.44 5.49 -5.63
CA VAL A 129 -10.57 4.17 -5.01
C VAL A 129 -11.64 3.36 -5.73
N ARG A 130 -11.29 2.14 -6.12
CA ARG A 130 -12.16 1.22 -6.87
C ARG A 130 -12.58 -0.01 -6.08
N GLY A 131 -11.86 -0.35 -5.03
CA GLY A 131 -12.23 -1.47 -4.17
C GLY A 131 -11.28 -1.67 -3.01
N TYR A 132 -11.77 -2.44 -2.05
CA TYR A 132 -11.05 -2.87 -0.85
C TYR A 132 -11.03 -4.40 -0.82
N TYR A 133 -9.88 -4.97 -0.51
CA TYR A 133 -9.67 -6.42 -0.59
C TYR A 133 -8.98 -6.91 0.68
N ASP A 134 -9.34 -8.09 1.14
CA ASP A 134 -8.62 -8.71 2.25
C ASP A 134 -7.23 -9.16 1.77
N GLY A 135 -6.20 -8.45 2.24
CA GLY A 135 -4.81 -8.72 1.86
C GLY A 135 -4.23 -10.00 2.45
N LEU A 136 -4.91 -10.64 3.39
CA LEU A 136 -4.47 -11.89 4.01
C LEU A 136 -5.18 -13.13 3.44
N ALA A 137 -6.28 -12.95 2.72
CA ALA A 137 -7.08 -14.05 2.20
C ALA A 137 -6.83 -14.31 0.71
N PRO A 138 -6.58 -15.56 0.29
CA PRO A 138 -6.42 -15.90 -1.13
C PRO A 138 -7.57 -15.42 -2.00
N ALA A 139 -8.81 -15.53 -1.54
CA ALA A 139 -9.99 -15.05 -2.29
C ALA A 139 -9.94 -13.53 -2.52
N GLY A 140 -9.53 -12.75 -1.52
CA GLY A 140 -9.39 -11.29 -1.66
C GLY A 140 -8.29 -10.91 -2.67
N LEU A 141 -7.19 -11.63 -2.68
CA LEU A 141 -6.10 -11.43 -3.64
C LEU A 141 -6.53 -11.78 -5.06
N ASP A 142 -7.29 -12.86 -5.25
CA ASP A 142 -7.82 -13.27 -6.55
C ASP A 142 -8.80 -12.24 -7.10
N GLU A 143 -9.68 -11.71 -6.27
CA GLU A 143 -10.60 -10.64 -6.64
C GLU A 143 -9.85 -9.37 -7.07
N LEU A 144 -8.83 -8.98 -6.30
CA LEU A 144 -8.02 -7.80 -6.61
C LEU A 144 -7.36 -7.94 -7.97
N VAL A 145 -6.73 -9.08 -8.25
CA VAL A 145 -6.08 -9.33 -9.54
C VAL A 145 -7.07 -9.24 -10.70
N ARG A 146 -8.24 -9.85 -10.55
CA ARG A 146 -9.30 -9.79 -11.56
C ARG A 146 -9.76 -8.36 -11.82
N ASP A 147 -10.02 -7.61 -10.78
CA ASP A 147 -10.54 -6.25 -10.90
C ASP A 147 -9.48 -5.27 -11.44
N ALA A 148 -8.21 -5.43 -11.06
CA ALA A 148 -7.12 -4.65 -11.61
C ALA A 148 -6.95 -4.88 -13.13
N LYS A 149 -7.06 -6.12 -13.58
CA LYS A 149 -7.03 -6.45 -15.02
C LYS A 149 -8.19 -5.80 -15.78
N ARG A 150 -9.39 -5.80 -15.20
CA ARG A 150 -10.56 -5.14 -15.80
C ARG A 150 -10.38 -3.63 -15.93
N LEU A 151 -9.72 -2.98 -14.99
CA LEU A 151 -9.41 -1.55 -15.07
C LEU A 151 -8.49 -1.24 -16.26
N LEU A 152 -7.49 -2.10 -16.51
CA LEU A 152 -6.59 -1.92 -17.65
C LEU A 152 -7.31 -2.10 -18.99
N GLU A 153 -8.22 -3.06 -19.10
CA GLU A 153 -9.02 -3.30 -20.31
C GLU A 153 -9.89 -2.09 -20.66
N LYS A 154 -10.51 -1.45 -19.66
CA LYS A 154 -11.34 -0.25 -19.86
C LYS A 154 -10.53 0.97 -20.29
N ASN A 155 -9.28 1.07 -19.89
CA ASN A 155 -8.42 2.20 -20.26
C ASN A 155 -7.79 2.06 -21.65
N ASN A 156 -7.91 0.89 -22.29
CA ASN A 156 -7.39 0.61 -23.63
C ASN A 156 -8.45 0.77 -24.75
N VAL A 157 -9.62 1.29 -24.42
CA VAL A 157 -10.69 1.53 -25.39
C VAL A 157 -10.77 2.99 -25.76
#